data_5718515e7aa541380e759512b67e986d
#
_entry.id   5718515e7aa541380e759512b67e986d
#
_cell.length_a   1.000
_cell.length_b   1.000
_cell.length_c   1.000
_cell.angle_alpha   90.00
_cell.angle_beta   90.00
_cell.angle_gamma   90.00
#
_symmetry.space_group_name_H-M   'P 1'
#
loop_
_entity.id
_entity.type
_entity.pdbx_description
1 polymer ?
#
loop_
_entity_poly.entity_id
_entity_poly.type
_entity_poly.pdbx_seq_one_letter_code
_entity_poly.pdbx_strand_id
1 'polypeptide(L)'
;MRKLRIVSLAIPATLVASLLLVPVSFARAGTQTDTAYAQSFWSSGVKNVFATTQTSCYRPEVPYTANAGPNDGFSGETACPGATTGEDTGATAPYATQVGSNPGFATGPSSLAKNHSESDIRVDPTDPTHLIGSVKWFASAEGYNHMLGFYESFDGGATWPVQGHIPGYEGWTDNTDPVGAFDGFGNYYELILPYQFFYNADDSHNFQTNPNKEPNPAVPAEVISVSVRPHGAKLATQWFTTHRNAAGVTGPDFVAPYAAKGQEPDKQWITIDTNRFLPDAKTPNPDYNTIYAMWAVFDGINSKPFVSTALANSDGTHTDWSTPQLLPTVNNTASDSYLLPHVAPDGTVYTSVTNFPGKHGFCCFSVSTDKSTDGGKTWTSLPTPIQNIPGPAFVGGYANTTFTDGIDNTFAVGTTLVNGHYPLYIAYNERLTTFSNVLITASYDGGMSWTTPTQVNDNASAVDEFQPNLAVAASGSVSVNFYDRRLPCPSFETKEALNAGLALDVSNPNFPGTPPYGATNYCVNTSIQFYTPTLGTLGHNIRLSQHTWDPQLNSPYRFCVCNAAAGFIGDYFGNTTGGSIDYTTSVSTFNDGSNPNHFQQQVVATVSIP
;
A
#
# COMPACT_ATOMS: atom_id res chain seq x y z
N MET A 1 -32.24 -61.37 36.37
CA MET A 1 -32.70 -61.24 35.01
C MET A 1 -33.45 -59.92 34.86
N ARG A 2 -32.81 -58.88 34.41
CA ARG A 2 -33.44 -57.57 34.09
C ARG A 2 -33.32 -57.36 32.58
N LYS A 3 -34.47 -57.23 31.94
CA LYS A 3 -34.57 -56.98 30.51
C LYS A 3 -34.18 -55.56 30.16
N LEU A 4 -33.17 -55.39 29.30
CA LEU A 4 -32.83 -54.11 28.69
C LEU A 4 -33.85 -53.77 27.61
N ARG A 5 -34.51 -52.63 27.67
CA ARG A 5 -35.34 -52.05 26.61
C ARG A 5 -34.44 -51.17 25.77
N ILE A 6 -34.33 -51.50 24.49
CA ILE A 6 -33.71 -50.65 23.47
C ILE A 6 -34.74 -49.61 23.07
N VAL A 7 -34.44 -48.34 23.29
CA VAL A 7 -35.21 -47.21 22.77
C VAL A 7 -34.54 -46.77 21.49
N SER A 8 -35.23 -46.98 20.38
CA SER A 8 -34.81 -46.44 19.08
C SER A 8 -35.11 -44.94 19.04
N LEU A 9 -34.09 -44.10 19.00
CA LEU A 9 -34.22 -42.70 18.66
C LEU A 9 -34.27 -42.56 17.14
N ALA A 10 -35.39 -42.08 16.64
CA ALA A 10 -35.52 -41.62 15.26
C ALA A 10 -34.86 -40.24 15.13
N ILE A 11 -33.83 -40.14 14.30
CA ILE A 11 -33.17 -38.87 13.93
C ILE A 11 -34.03 -38.25 12.82
N PRO A 12 -34.49 -36.99 13.00
CA PRO A 12 -35.17 -36.33 11.89
C PRO A 12 -34.12 -35.95 10.81
N ALA A 13 -34.42 -36.31 9.57
CA ALA A 13 -33.65 -35.90 8.41
C ALA A 13 -33.75 -34.36 8.27
N THR A 14 -32.71 -33.67 8.63
CA THR A 14 -32.55 -32.24 8.35
C THR A 14 -32.33 -32.05 6.85
N LEU A 15 -33.29 -31.38 6.20
CA LEU A 15 -33.17 -30.91 4.83
C LEU A 15 -31.95 -29.97 4.75
N VAL A 16 -30.87 -30.42 4.17
CA VAL A 16 -29.78 -29.55 3.73
C VAL A 16 -30.28 -28.82 2.49
N ALA A 17 -30.76 -27.60 2.67
CA ALA A 17 -30.99 -26.71 1.55
C ALA A 17 -29.62 -26.35 0.97
N SER A 18 -29.28 -27.01 -0.14
CA SER A 18 -28.16 -26.62 -0.98
C SER A 18 -28.49 -25.22 -1.52
N LEU A 19 -27.91 -24.17 -0.94
CA LEU A 19 -27.84 -22.87 -1.59
C LEU A 19 -27.03 -23.09 -2.88
N LEU A 20 -27.72 -23.19 -4.00
CA LEU A 20 -27.14 -22.99 -5.31
C LEU A 20 -26.67 -21.55 -5.36
N LEU A 21 -25.38 -21.34 -5.16
CA LEU A 21 -24.71 -20.09 -5.53
C LEU A 21 -24.89 -19.96 -7.05
N VAL A 22 -25.89 -19.20 -7.46
CA VAL A 22 -26.03 -18.78 -8.85
C VAL A 22 -24.82 -17.88 -9.11
N PRO A 23 -23.96 -18.19 -10.07
CA PRO A 23 -22.87 -17.29 -10.42
C PRO A 23 -23.50 -15.97 -10.87
N VAL A 24 -23.25 -14.92 -10.14
CA VAL A 24 -23.66 -13.57 -10.52
C VAL A 24 -22.79 -13.21 -11.73
N SER A 25 -23.39 -13.19 -12.92
CA SER A 25 -22.71 -12.69 -14.11
C SER A 25 -22.64 -11.17 -14.00
N PHE A 26 -21.49 -10.66 -13.68
CA PHE A 26 -21.22 -9.22 -13.78
C PHE A 26 -21.19 -8.80 -15.26
N ALA A 27 -21.68 -7.58 -15.55
CA ALA A 27 -21.51 -6.99 -16.87
C ALA A 27 -20.01 -6.88 -17.16
N ARG A 28 -19.55 -7.47 -18.25
CA ARG A 28 -18.14 -7.52 -18.61
C ARG A 28 -17.88 -6.56 -19.78
N ALA A 29 -16.79 -5.80 -19.69
CA ALA A 29 -16.20 -5.15 -20.86
C ALA A 29 -15.88 -6.23 -21.93
N GLY A 30 -15.92 -5.88 -23.21
CA GLY A 30 -15.56 -6.83 -24.27
C GLY A 30 -14.14 -7.37 -24.04
N THR A 31 -13.96 -8.68 -24.16
CA THR A 31 -12.65 -9.32 -23.94
C THR A 31 -11.60 -8.84 -24.93
N GLN A 32 -10.42 -8.55 -24.43
CA GLN A 32 -9.23 -8.28 -25.21
C GLN A 32 -8.39 -9.56 -25.34
N THR A 33 -7.78 -9.81 -26.51
CA THR A 33 -6.83 -10.91 -26.65
C THR A 33 -5.50 -10.55 -25.97
N ASP A 34 -4.81 -11.56 -25.45
CA ASP A 34 -3.51 -11.35 -24.78
C ASP A 34 -2.47 -10.73 -25.74
N THR A 35 -2.54 -11.04 -27.04
CA THR A 35 -1.69 -10.42 -28.06
C THR A 35 -2.02 -8.94 -28.25
N ALA A 36 -3.30 -8.55 -28.31
CA ALA A 36 -3.70 -7.16 -28.40
C ALA A 36 -3.32 -6.38 -27.14
N TYR A 37 -3.48 -6.99 -25.97
CA TYR A 37 -3.05 -6.42 -24.70
C TYR A 37 -1.52 -6.20 -24.66
N ALA A 38 -0.72 -7.19 -25.05
CA ALA A 38 0.74 -7.06 -25.09
C ALA A 38 1.21 -5.90 -26.00
N GLN A 39 0.43 -5.60 -27.05
CA GLN A 39 0.68 -4.51 -27.98
C GLN A 39 0.05 -3.17 -27.55
N SER A 40 -0.81 -3.17 -26.56
CA SER A 40 -1.52 -1.96 -26.08
C SER A 40 -0.61 -1.05 -25.24
N PHE A 41 0.62 -1.46 -25.02
CA PHE A 41 1.61 -0.68 -24.29
C PHE A 41 1.65 0.76 -24.81
N TRP A 42 1.26 1.70 -23.95
CA TRP A 42 1.16 3.10 -24.33
C TRP A 42 1.62 4.03 -23.20
N SER A 43 2.68 3.67 -22.57
CA SER A 43 3.31 4.55 -21.61
C SER A 43 4.45 5.30 -22.28
N SER A 44 4.44 6.61 -22.17
CA SER A 44 5.53 7.45 -22.62
C SER A 44 6.74 7.42 -21.70
N GLY A 45 6.64 6.75 -20.55
CA GLY A 45 7.71 6.75 -19.59
C GLY A 45 7.55 5.77 -18.42
N VAL A 46 7.81 4.47 -18.66
CA VAL A 46 8.15 3.59 -17.54
C VAL A 46 9.59 3.84 -17.17
N LYS A 47 9.85 4.23 -15.92
CA LYS A 47 11.20 4.48 -15.43
C LYS A 47 11.38 3.81 -14.07
N ASN A 48 12.52 3.17 -13.91
CA ASN A 48 13.05 2.88 -12.59
C ASN A 48 13.48 4.20 -11.95
N VAL A 49 12.79 4.62 -10.91
CA VAL A 49 13.00 5.93 -10.29
C VAL A 49 14.15 5.95 -9.29
N PHE A 50 14.58 4.78 -8.82
CA PHE A 50 15.78 4.67 -7.99
C PHE A 50 16.89 3.97 -8.76
N ALA A 51 18.07 4.59 -8.75
CA ALA A 51 19.27 3.90 -9.19
C ALA A 51 19.63 2.83 -8.14
N THR A 52 19.97 1.63 -8.61
CA THR A 52 20.42 0.53 -7.75
C THR A 52 21.73 0.82 -6.99
N THR A 53 22.39 1.90 -7.36
CA THR A 53 23.65 2.38 -6.76
C THR A 53 23.45 3.41 -5.65
N GLN A 54 22.22 3.83 -5.37
CA GLN A 54 21.99 4.73 -4.23
C GLN A 54 22.26 4.01 -2.93
N THR A 55 22.95 4.70 -2.05
CA THR A 55 23.39 4.16 -0.77
C THR A 55 22.58 4.75 0.36
N SER A 56 22.15 3.92 1.29
CA SER A 56 21.52 4.32 2.53
C SER A 56 22.56 4.86 3.50
N CYS A 57 22.14 5.81 4.29
CA CYS A 57 22.87 6.23 5.47
C CYS A 57 22.34 5.57 6.74
N TYR A 58 21.36 4.71 6.58
CA TYR A 58 20.73 4.00 7.68
C TYR A 58 21.62 2.88 8.21
N ARG A 59 21.69 2.76 9.52
CA ARG A 59 22.32 1.64 10.21
C ARG A 59 21.25 0.68 10.72
N PRO A 60 21.47 -0.63 10.59
CA PRO A 60 20.62 -1.61 11.22
C PRO A 60 20.57 -1.38 12.74
N GLU A 61 19.45 -1.64 13.32
CA GLU A 61 19.30 -1.66 14.77
C GLU A 61 20.19 -2.73 15.41
N VAL A 62 20.57 -2.51 16.66
CA VAL A 62 21.30 -3.48 17.48
C VAL A 62 20.36 -4.09 18.52
N PRO A 63 20.63 -5.31 19.01
CA PRO A 63 19.82 -5.96 20.02
C PRO A 63 19.63 -5.08 21.26
N TYR A 64 18.41 -5.02 21.74
CA TYR A 64 18.11 -4.36 22.99
C TYR A 64 18.69 -5.16 24.17
N THR A 65 19.34 -4.47 25.09
CA THR A 65 19.76 -5.06 26.37
C THR A 65 18.99 -4.40 27.51
N ALA A 66 18.70 -5.16 28.58
CA ALA A 66 17.93 -4.68 29.71
C ALA A 66 18.56 -3.45 30.42
N ASN A 67 19.83 -3.19 30.20
CA ASN A 67 20.56 -2.05 30.75
C ASN A 67 20.75 -0.91 29.76
N ALA A 68 20.22 -1.07 28.55
CA ALA A 68 20.32 -0.05 27.50
C ALA A 68 19.30 1.07 27.76
N GLY A 69 19.61 2.26 27.30
CA GLY A 69 18.68 3.36 27.25
C GLY A 69 17.57 3.13 26.22
N PRO A 70 16.55 3.98 26.17
CA PRO A 70 15.38 3.78 25.31
C PRO A 70 15.68 3.70 23.81
N ASN A 71 16.83 4.20 23.35
CA ASN A 71 17.22 4.17 21.94
C ASN A 71 18.49 3.35 21.69
N ASP A 72 18.95 2.57 22.65
CA ASP A 72 20.20 1.84 22.50
C ASP A 72 20.06 0.60 21.60
N GLY A 73 18.86 0.22 21.25
CA GLY A 73 18.59 -0.81 20.25
C GLY A 73 18.68 -0.31 18.80
N PHE A 74 18.89 0.99 18.60
CA PHE A 74 18.96 1.61 17.28
C PHE A 74 20.20 2.50 17.16
N SER A 75 20.97 2.35 16.11
CA SER A 75 22.21 3.10 15.90
C SER A 75 22.06 4.36 15.06
N GLY A 76 20.87 4.60 14.51
CA GLY A 76 20.58 5.78 13.72
C GLY A 76 21.22 5.78 12.34
N GLU A 77 21.13 6.92 11.66
CA GLU A 77 21.76 7.12 10.37
C GLU A 77 23.27 7.31 10.50
N THR A 78 24.00 6.78 9.55
CA THR A 78 25.42 7.07 9.39
C THR A 78 25.63 8.21 8.39
N ALA A 79 26.76 8.87 8.48
CA ALA A 79 27.11 9.89 7.51
C ALA A 79 27.35 9.28 6.13
N CYS A 80 26.52 9.58 5.16
CA CYS A 80 26.78 9.29 3.76
C CYS A 80 27.83 10.28 3.21
N PRO A 81 28.62 9.87 2.21
CA PRO A 81 28.56 8.68 1.36
C PRO A 81 29.34 7.48 1.89
N GLY A 82 29.69 7.50 3.14
CA GLY A 82 30.46 6.40 3.73
C GLY A 82 29.69 5.11 3.99
N ALA A 83 28.40 5.08 3.79
CA ALA A 83 27.53 3.91 3.99
C ALA A 83 27.89 2.71 3.08
N THR A 84 29.02 2.74 2.46
CA THR A 84 29.63 1.61 1.75
C THR A 84 30.27 0.60 2.68
N THR A 85 30.41 0.92 3.96
CA THR A 85 31.18 0.14 4.92
C THR A 85 30.35 -0.82 5.75
N GLY A 86 29.08 -0.98 5.42
CA GLY A 86 28.37 -2.15 5.83
C GLY A 86 27.46 -2.03 7.06
N GLU A 87 27.23 -0.88 7.62
CA GLU A 87 26.25 -0.76 8.69
C GLU A 87 24.87 -1.20 8.22
N ASP A 88 24.49 -0.72 7.06
CA ASP A 88 23.23 -1.09 6.41
C ASP A 88 23.37 -2.30 5.47
N THR A 89 24.56 -2.91 5.39
CA THR A 89 24.81 -4.15 4.64
C THR A 89 24.86 -5.38 5.53
N GLY A 90 24.72 -5.21 6.82
CA GLY A 90 24.88 -6.29 7.79
C GLY A 90 26.31 -6.74 8.01
N ALA A 91 27.32 -5.96 7.61
CA ALA A 91 28.73 -6.29 7.85
C ALA A 91 29.13 -6.11 9.33
N THR A 92 28.33 -5.41 10.11
CA THR A 92 28.48 -5.31 11.57
C THR A 92 27.60 -6.34 12.27
N ALA A 93 28.10 -6.94 13.34
CA ALA A 93 27.27 -7.83 14.15
C ALA A 93 26.07 -7.07 14.74
N PRO A 94 24.89 -7.71 14.83
CA PRO A 94 24.61 -9.12 14.56
C PRO A 94 24.31 -9.45 13.07
N TYR A 95 24.32 -8.48 12.18
CA TYR A 95 23.85 -8.64 10.82
C TYR A 95 24.88 -9.18 9.83
N ALA A 96 26.12 -9.34 10.26
CA ALA A 96 27.24 -9.75 9.39
C ALA A 96 27.00 -11.07 8.63
N THR A 97 26.17 -11.96 9.18
CA THR A 97 25.84 -13.25 8.56
C THR A 97 24.63 -13.20 7.63
N GLN A 98 23.88 -12.11 7.62
CA GLN A 98 22.67 -11.98 6.82
C GLN A 98 22.96 -11.49 5.40
N VAL A 99 24.00 -10.69 5.26
CA VAL A 99 24.39 -10.12 3.96
C VAL A 99 24.89 -11.20 3.03
N GLY A 100 24.25 -11.33 1.88
CA GLY A 100 24.61 -12.30 0.85
C GLY A 100 24.25 -13.76 1.17
N SER A 101 23.66 -14.05 2.31
CA SER A 101 23.20 -15.40 2.66
C SER A 101 21.76 -15.67 2.25
N ASN A 102 21.02 -14.63 1.89
CA ASN A 102 19.62 -14.70 1.49
C ASN A 102 19.49 -14.24 0.03
N PRO A 103 18.79 -14.99 -0.83
CA PRO A 103 18.45 -14.52 -2.18
C PRO A 103 17.77 -13.14 -2.10
N GLY A 104 18.11 -12.27 -3.02
CA GLY A 104 17.55 -10.93 -3.04
C GLY A 104 18.36 -9.85 -2.32
N PHE A 105 19.41 -10.24 -1.59
CA PHE A 105 20.30 -9.28 -0.95
C PHE A 105 21.71 -9.34 -1.55
N ALA A 106 22.24 -8.16 -1.89
CA ALA A 106 23.56 -8.06 -2.48
C ALA A 106 24.66 -8.53 -1.50
N THR A 107 25.66 -9.17 -2.03
CA THR A 107 26.89 -9.53 -1.27
C THR A 107 27.87 -8.37 -1.11
N GLY A 108 27.57 -7.24 -1.69
CA GLY A 108 28.42 -6.06 -1.71
C GLY A 108 28.07 -5.01 -0.66
N PRO A 109 28.81 -3.92 -0.65
CA PRO A 109 28.68 -2.89 0.39
C PRO A 109 27.45 -1.98 0.24
N SER A 110 26.63 -2.13 -0.78
CA SER A 110 25.49 -1.25 -1.00
C SER A 110 24.19 -1.87 -0.55
N SER A 111 23.61 -1.37 0.48
CA SER A 111 22.32 -1.83 0.99
C SER A 111 21.12 -1.24 0.26
N LEU A 112 21.26 -0.11 -0.38
CA LEU A 112 20.18 0.53 -1.09
C LEU A 112 19.84 -0.11 -2.44
N ALA A 113 20.73 -0.89 -2.97
CA ALA A 113 20.42 -1.79 -4.07
C ALA A 113 19.67 -3.01 -3.56
N LYS A 114 18.62 -2.82 -2.76
CA LYS A 114 17.78 -3.88 -2.18
C LYS A 114 16.34 -3.69 -2.61
N ASN A 115 15.47 -4.52 -2.07
CA ASN A 115 14.07 -4.57 -2.47
C ASN A 115 13.30 -3.34 -1.98
N HIS A 116 12.37 -2.90 -2.79
CA HIS A 116 11.39 -1.86 -2.49
C HIS A 116 10.00 -2.44 -2.55
N SER A 117 9.05 -1.84 -1.84
CA SER A 117 7.63 -2.19 -1.91
C SER A 117 6.76 -1.07 -1.35
N GLU A 118 5.45 -1.22 -1.39
CA GLU A 118 4.50 -0.26 -0.82
C GLU A 118 4.81 1.17 -1.22
N SER A 119 4.55 1.47 -2.47
CA SER A 119 4.83 2.78 -3.03
C SER A 119 3.58 3.65 -3.08
N ASP A 120 3.75 4.93 -2.81
CA ASP A 120 2.76 5.97 -3.04
C ASP A 120 3.30 7.01 -4.02
N ILE A 121 2.42 7.76 -4.67
CA ILE A 121 2.77 8.86 -5.55
C ILE A 121 1.68 9.92 -5.54
N ARG A 122 2.06 11.19 -5.44
CA ARG A 122 1.16 12.34 -5.41
C ARG A 122 1.63 13.43 -6.34
N VAL A 123 0.66 14.17 -6.89
CA VAL A 123 0.88 15.37 -7.69
C VAL A 123 0.58 16.59 -6.83
N ASP A 124 1.45 17.59 -6.88
CA ASP A 124 1.25 18.87 -6.20
C ASP A 124 0.04 19.60 -6.83
N PRO A 125 -1.01 19.92 -6.06
CA PRO A 125 -2.18 20.61 -6.59
C PRO A 125 -1.90 22.04 -7.06
N THR A 126 -0.75 22.61 -6.68
CA THR A 126 -0.32 23.96 -7.07
C THR A 126 0.58 23.96 -8.30
N ASP A 127 1.23 22.83 -8.60
CA ASP A 127 2.10 22.62 -9.76
C ASP A 127 1.99 21.17 -10.28
N PRO A 128 1.22 20.91 -11.32
CA PRO A 128 1.02 19.56 -11.83
C PRO A 128 2.28 18.92 -12.44
N THR A 129 3.39 19.65 -12.55
CA THR A 129 4.68 19.10 -12.95
C THR A 129 5.53 18.63 -11.78
N HIS A 130 5.12 18.98 -10.55
CA HIS A 130 5.77 18.57 -9.32
C HIS A 130 5.11 17.31 -8.76
N LEU A 131 5.91 16.26 -8.59
CA LEU A 131 5.46 14.98 -8.05
C LEU A 131 6.42 14.52 -6.95
N ILE A 132 5.85 13.92 -5.91
CA ILE A 132 6.60 13.18 -4.91
C ILE A 132 6.01 11.78 -4.81
N GLY A 133 6.87 10.77 -4.80
CA GLY A 133 6.52 9.40 -4.43
C GLY A 133 7.33 8.94 -3.25
N SER A 134 6.75 8.05 -2.47
CA SER A 134 7.38 7.38 -1.35
C SER A 134 7.40 5.88 -1.53
N VAL A 135 8.27 5.19 -0.81
CA VAL A 135 8.47 3.76 -0.95
C VAL A 135 9.14 3.18 0.29
N LYS A 136 8.73 1.98 0.67
CA LYS A 136 9.40 1.20 1.70
C LYS A 136 10.66 0.55 1.12
N TRP A 137 11.80 0.72 1.81
CA TRP A 137 13.06 0.06 1.51
C TRP A 137 13.37 -1.02 2.53
N PHE A 138 13.77 -2.18 2.07
CA PHE A 138 14.22 -3.26 2.94
C PHE A 138 15.72 -3.12 3.21
N ALA A 139 16.10 -2.74 4.43
CA ALA A 139 17.48 -2.53 4.79
C ALA A 139 18.23 -3.85 5.10
N SER A 140 17.52 -4.91 5.50
CA SER A 140 18.09 -6.23 5.77
C SER A 140 17.25 -7.37 5.21
N ALA A 141 17.73 -8.60 5.38
CA ALA A 141 17.01 -9.82 5.03
C ALA A 141 15.79 -10.07 5.92
N GLU A 142 15.71 -9.42 7.05
CA GLU A 142 14.60 -9.51 7.98
C GLU A 142 13.47 -8.62 7.53
N GLY A 143 12.25 -9.10 7.57
CA GLY A 143 11.10 -8.38 7.08
C GLY A 143 10.65 -7.18 7.93
N TYR A 144 11.44 -6.79 8.94
CA TYR A 144 11.14 -5.72 9.88
C TYR A 144 12.35 -4.81 10.13
N ASN A 145 13.07 -4.50 9.11
CA ASN A 145 14.15 -3.53 9.15
C ASN A 145 14.03 -2.66 7.91
N HIS A 146 13.14 -1.68 8.00
CA HIS A 146 12.76 -0.86 6.87
C HIS A 146 13.24 0.57 7.04
N MET A 147 13.46 1.18 5.89
CA MET A 147 13.57 2.61 5.73
C MET A 147 12.47 3.10 4.81
N LEU A 148 12.18 4.38 4.88
CA LEU A 148 11.34 5.04 3.89
C LEU A 148 12.18 5.89 2.97
N GLY A 149 12.03 5.65 1.67
CA GLY A 149 12.63 6.45 0.63
C GLY A 149 11.61 7.36 -0.04
N PHE A 150 12.07 8.42 -0.67
CA PHE A 150 11.27 9.25 -1.56
C PHE A 150 12.00 9.58 -2.84
N TYR A 151 11.23 9.91 -3.85
CA TYR A 151 11.69 10.36 -5.14
C TYR A 151 10.81 11.52 -5.61
N GLU A 152 11.43 12.55 -6.21
CA GLU A 152 10.77 13.80 -6.51
C GLU A 152 11.12 14.27 -7.92
N SER A 153 10.09 14.67 -8.65
CA SER A 153 10.16 15.20 -10.01
C SER A 153 9.59 16.62 -10.05
N PHE A 154 10.18 17.48 -10.90
CA PHE A 154 9.72 18.85 -11.15
C PHE A 154 9.39 19.08 -12.62
N ASP A 155 9.29 18.01 -13.42
CA ASP A 155 9.07 18.05 -14.86
C ASP A 155 8.02 17.03 -15.34
N GLY A 156 7.03 16.73 -14.48
CA GLY A 156 5.94 15.82 -14.79
C GLY A 156 6.40 14.36 -14.89
N GLY A 157 7.38 13.95 -14.09
CA GLY A 157 7.89 12.58 -14.07
C GLY A 157 8.90 12.26 -15.18
N ALA A 158 9.33 13.26 -15.96
CA ALA A 158 10.34 13.06 -16.99
C ALA A 158 11.71 12.74 -16.40
N THR A 159 12.06 13.39 -15.28
CA THR A 159 13.25 13.09 -14.48
C THR A 159 12.94 13.10 -12.99
N TRP A 160 13.78 12.42 -12.21
CA TRP A 160 13.65 12.29 -10.75
C TRP A 160 14.96 12.72 -10.07
N PRO A 161 15.28 14.03 -10.08
CA PRO A 161 16.59 14.52 -9.68
C PRO A 161 16.82 14.51 -8.17
N VAL A 162 15.75 14.49 -7.34
CA VAL A 162 15.88 14.44 -5.90
C VAL A 162 15.35 13.10 -5.41
N GLN A 163 16.20 12.39 -4.72
CA GLN A 163 15.90 11.09 -4.13
C GLN A 163 16.63 11.00 -2.80
N GLY A 164 16.03 10.30 -1.85
CA GLY A 164 16.65 10.16 -0.55
C GLY A 164 15.77 9.45 0.45
N HIS A 165 16.20 9.50 1.68
CA HIS A 165 15.55 8.97 2.84
C HIS A 165 14.55 9.98 3.41
N ILE A 166 13.37 9.53 3.83
CA ILE A 166 12.40 10.33 4.58
C ILE A 166 12.79 10.26 6.04
N PRO A 167 13.19 11.39 6.68
CA PRO A 167 13.59 11.39 8.09
C PRO A 167 12.37 11.42 9.01
N GLY A 168 12.58 11.32 10.33
CA GLY A 168 11.56 11.49 11.36
C GLY A 168 11.39 10.27 12.28
N TYR A 169 12.21 9.26 12.07
CA TYR A 169 12.21 8.06 12.92
C TYR A 169 13.62 7.64 13.38
N GLU A 170 14.54 8.57 13.32
CA GLU A 170 15.90 8.37 13.83
C GLU A 170 15.85 8.02 15.32
N GLY A 171 16.49 6.92 15.68
CA GLY A 171 16.41 6.36 17.03
C GLY A 171 15.31 5.30 17.21
N TRP A 172 14.56 4.97 16.16
CA TRP A 172 13.56 3.92 16.14
C TRP A 172 14.12 2.65 15.49
N THR A 173 13.60 1.48 15.87
CA THR A 173 14.10 0.21 15.37
C THR A 173 13.60 -0.13 13.97
N ASP A 174 12.42 0.36 13.61
CA ASP A 174 11.81 0.09 12.31
C ASP A 174 10.87 1.23 11.91
N ASN A 175 10.49 1.27 10.64
CA ASN A 175 9.52 2.19 10.07
C ASN A 175 8.85 1.58 8.84
N THR A 176 7.58 1.90 8.57
CA THR A 176 6.82 1.22 7.52
C THR A 176 5.70 2.08 6.93
N ASP A 177 5.11 1.59 5.84
CA ASP A 177 3.85 1.99 5.21
C ASP A 177 3.78 3.49 4.86
N PRO A 178 4.65 4.00 3.98
CA PRO A 178 4.69 5.43 3.65
C PRO A 178 3.49 5.83 2.79
N VAL A 179 2.76 6.86 3.23
CA VAL A 179 1.66 7.46 2.46
C VAL A 179 1.67 8.97 2.66
N GLY A 180 1.57 9.73 1.57
CA GLY A 180 1.65 11.16 1.64
C GLY A 180 0.50 11.92 0.98
N ALA A 181 0.44 13.21 1.26
CA ALA A 181 -0.47 14.17 0.62
C ALA A 181 0.14 15.55 0.54
N PHE A 182 -0.17 16.28 -0.53
CA PHE A 182 0.15 17.70 -0.63
C PHE A 182 -0.96 18.54 -0.01
N ASP A 183 -0.58 19.65 0.61
CA ASP A 183 -1.51 20.72 0.99
C ASP A 183 -1.76 21.71 -0.17
N GLY A 184 -2.67 22.65 0.01
CA GLY A 184 -2.97 23.67 -0.99
C GLY A 184 -1.91 24.78 -1.11
N PHE A 185 -0.80 24.66 -0.42
CA PHE A 185 0.38 25.53 -0.54
C PHE A 185 1.56 24.85 -1.22
N GLY A 186 1.45 23.53 -1.52
CA GLY A 186 2.50 22.73 -2.12
C GLY A 186 3.49 22.13 -1.12
N ASN A 187 3.20 22.15 0.18
CA ASN A 187 3.96 21.33 1.13
C ASN A 187 3.47 19.89 1.10
N TYR A 188 4.38 18.95 1.25
CA TYR A 188 4.06 17.52 1.22
C TYR A 188 4.21 16.91 2.62
N TYR A 189 3.15 16.26 3.07
CA TYR A 189 3.07 15.60 4.37
C TYR A 189 3.15 14.10 4.17
N GLU A 190 4.18 13.47 4.72
CA GLU A 190 4.34 12.03 4.72
C GLU A 190 3.93 11.46 6.07
N LEU A 191 2.94 10.58 6.06
CA LEU A 191 2.51 9.86 7.25
C LEU A 191 3.34 8.58 7.38
N ILE A 192 3.98 8.41 8.52
CA ILE A 192 4.94 7.35 8.79
C ILE A 192 4.57 6.59 10.07
N LEU A 193 5.03 5.35 10.16
CA LEU A 193 4.72 4.42 11.24
C LEU A 193 6.01 3.85 11.85
N PRO A 194 6.68 4.57 12.74
CA PRO A 194 7.87 4.08 13.42
C PRO A 194 7.55 3.20 14.63
N TYR A 195 8.40 2.19 14.83
CA TYR A 195 8.33 1.22 15.90
C TYR A 195 9.61 1.18 16.73
N GLN A 196 9.48 0.78 17.99
CA GLN A 196 10.60 0.38 18.86
C GLN A 196 10.35 -1.03 19.37
N PHE A 197 11.18 -1.98 18.94
CA PHE A 197 11.08 -3.38 19.36
C PHE A 197 12.22 -3.78 20.27
N PHE A 198 11.97 -4.78 21.09
CA PHE A 198 13.01 -5.53 21.78
C PHE A 198 13.52 -6.66 20.91
N TYR A 199 14.78 -6.93 21.07
CA TYR A 199 15.41 -8.14 20.62
C TYR A 199 15.75 -9.04 21.80
N ASN A 200 15.83 -10.34 21.56
CA ASN A 200 16.21 -11.30 22.59
C ASN A 200 17.67 -11.08 23.02
N ALA A 201 17.97 -11.50 24.26
CA ALA A 201 19.31 -11.37 24.83
C ALA A 201 20.41 -12.20 24.13
N ASP A 202 20.02 -13.10 23.23
CA ASP A 202 20.92 -13.91 22.41
C ASP A 202 21.18 -13.31 21.01
N ASP A 203 20.87 -12.04 20.83
CA ASP A 203 20.95 -11.32 19.56
C ASP A 203 20.05 -11.88 18.45
N SER A 204 19.15 -12.80 18.77
CA SER A 204 18.17 -13.33 17.84
C SER A 204 16.97 -12.39 17.77
N HIS A 205 17.06 -11.32 16.99
CA HIS A 205 15.88 -10.57 16.62
C HIS A 205 15.31 -11.05 15.30
N ASN A 206 15.50 -12.30 15.04
CA ASN A 206 14.92 -12.93 13.88
C ASN A 206 13.41 -13.06 14.08
N PHE A 207 12.65 -12.10 13.59
CA PHE A 207 11.19 -12.12 13.61
C PHE A 207 10.59 -13.34 12.91
N GLN A 208 11.37 -14.04 12.11
CA GLN A 208 10.97 -15.29 11.49
C GLN A 208 10.91 -16.45 12.48
N THR A 209 11.76 -16.45 13.50
CA THR A 209 11.82 -17.50 14.52
C THR A 209 11.21 -17.07 15.84
N ASN A 210 11.12 -15.77 16.10
CA ASN A 210 10.50 -15.22 17.30
C ASN A 210 9.53 -14.09 16.94
N PRO A 211 8.26 -14.43 16.71
CA PRO A 211 7.23 -13.45 16.39
C PRO A 211 6.82 -12.57 17.59
N ASN A 212 7.34 -12.84 18.78
CA ASN A 212 7.05 -12.04 19.95
C ASN A 212 7.92 -10.79 19.94
N LYS A 213 7.63 -9.87 19.04
CA LYS A 213 8.13 -8.51 19.16
C LYS A 213 7.55 -7.91 20.42
N GLU A 214 8.42 -7.49 21.30
CA GLU A 214 8.03 -6.80 22.52
C GLU A 214 8.28 -5.33 22.33
N PRO A 215 7.28 -4.45 22.49
CA PRO A 215 7.47 -3.02 22.44
C PRO A 215 8.54 -2.58 23.44
N ASN A 216 9.37 -1.63 23.06
CA ASN A 216 10.31 -1.03 24.00
C ASN A 216 9.51 -0.42 25.17
N PRO A 217 9.84 -0.71 26.45
CA PRO A 217 9.12 -0.14 27.58
C PRO A 217 9.33 1.37 27.72
N ALA A 218 10.29 1.95 27.05
CA ALA A 218 10.39 3.40 26.90
C ALA A 218 9.26 3.86 25.98
N VAL A 219 8.50 4.80 26.42
CA VAL A 219 7.36 5.34 25.67
C VAL A 219 7.76 6.43 24.71
N PRO A 220 7.10 6.53 23.57
CA PRO A 220 6.10 5.60 23.01
C PRO A 220 6.78 4.40 22.34
N ALA A 221 6.08 3.25 22.28
CA ALA A 221 6.58 2.06 21.60
C ALA A 221 6.30 2.08 20.10
N GLU A 222 5.15 2.62 19.72
CA GLU A 222 4.69 2.77 18.35
C GLU A 222 3.97 4.11 18.20
N VAL A 223 4.08 4.75 17.05
CA VAL A 223 3.43 6.04 16.82
C VAL A 223 2.94 6.14 15.38
N ILE A 224 1.90 6.94 15.17
CA ILE A 224 1.64 7.57 13.89
C ILE A 224 2.33 8.93 13.92
N SER A 225 3.24 9.19 12.99
CA SER A 225 4.07 10.39 12.92
C SER A 225 4.01 11.03 11.54
N VAL A 226 4.44 12.28 11.45
CA VAL A 226 4.48 13.03 10.19
C VAL A 226 5.88 13.61 9.97
N SER A 227 6.32 13.55 8.72
CA SER A 227 7.46 14.33 8.22
C SER A 227 6.97 15.24 7.09
N VAL A 228 7.34 16.48 7.12
CA VAL A 228 6.87 17.49 6.15
C VAL A 228 8.01 17.95 5.25
N ARG A 229 7.82 17.79 3.94
CA ARG A 229 8.68 18.40 2.95
C ARG A 229 8.13 19.75 2.54
N PRO A 230 8.78 20.88 2.93
CA PRO A 230 8.23 22.19 2.66
C PRO A 230 8.28 22.52 1.17
N HIS A 231 7.30 23.29 0.72
CA HIS A 231 7.27 23.81 -0.65
C HIS A 231 8.58 24.49 -1.03
N GLY A 232 9.09 24.18 -2.22
CA GLY A 232 10.34 24.73 -2.72
C GLY A 232 11.63 24.09 -2.17
N ALA A 233 11.53 23.01 -1.38
CA ALA A 233 12.70 22.22 -1.00
C ALA A 233 13.43 21.70 -2.26
N LYS A 234 14.77 21.68 -2.20
CA LYS A 234 15.63 21.24 -3.33
C LYS A 234 16.63 20.15 -2.95
N LEU A 235 16.94 20.03 -1.66
CA LEU A 235 17.85 19.01 -1.15
C LEU A 235 17.05 17.86 -0.52
N ALA A 236 17.52 16.64 -0.67
CA ALA A 236 16.88 15.45 -0.09
C ALA A 236 16.72 15.53 1.44
N THR A 237 17.56 16.30 2.11
CA THR A 237 17.57 16.46 3.57
C THR A 237 16.62 17.55 4.10
N GLN A 238 15.90 18.24 3.23
CA GLN A 238 15.02 19.35 3.65
C GLN A 238 13.64 18.85 4.04
N TRP A 239 13.52 18.39 5.27
CA TRP A 239 12.27 17.92 5.88
C TRP A 239 12.11 18.55 7.27
N PHE A 240 10.86 18.78 7.69
CA PHE A 240 10.49 19.09 9.06
C PHE A 240 10.01 17.81 9.73
N THR A 241 10.63 17.46 10.85
CA THR A 241 10.34 16.23 11.62
C THR A 241 9.89 16.53 13.04
N THR A 242 9.73 17.81 13.35
CA THR A 242 9.32 18.29 14.66
C THR A 242 8.17 19.26 14.55
N HIS A 243 7.26 19.17 15.51
CA HIS A 243 6.15 20.09 15.68
C HIS A 243 6.36 20.97 16.92
N ARG A 244 5.97 22.24 16.81
CA ARG A 244 5.90 23.16 17.94
C ARG A 244 4.43 23.35 18.32
N ASN A 245 4.03 22.76 19.45
CA ASN A 245 2.66 22.81 19.91
C ASN A 245 2.22 24.21 20.38
N ALA A 246 0.93 24.39 20.62
CA ALA A 246 0.34 25.66 21.08
C ALA A 246 0.90 26.13 22.44
N ALA A 247 1.44 25.26 23.27
CA ALA A 247 2.14 25.60 24.51
C ALA A 247 3.59 26.07 24.26
N GLY A 248 4.07 26.07 23.02
CA GLY A 248 5.41 26.49 22.62
C GLY A 248 6.51 25.46 22.85
N VAL A 249 6.13 24.20 23.10
CA VAL A 249 7.06 23.08 23.26
C VAL A 249 7.31 22.45 21.89
N THR A 250 8.57 22.27 21.53
CA THR A 250 8.98 21.57 20.30
C THR A 250 9.34 20.13 20.64
N GLY A 251 8.79 19.18 19.88
CA GLY A 251 9.05 17.75 19.99
C GLY A 251 8.87 17.05 18.64
N PRO A 252 9.05 15.74 18.57
CA PRO A 252 8.70 14.94 17.39
C PRO A 252 7.24 15.18 16.99
N ASP A 253 6.95 15.09 15.71
CA ASP A 253 5.61 15.36 15.18
C ASP A 253 4.75 14.10 15.24
N PHE A 254 4.21 13.81 16.40
CA PHE A 254 3.36 12.65 16.63
C PHE A 254 1.88 13.00 16.43
N VAL A 255 1.23 12.32 15.49
CA VAL A 255 -0.23 12.34 15.36
C VAL A 255 -0.88 11.58 16.51
N ALA A 256 -0.37 10.38 16.78
CA ALA A 256 -0.88 9.53 17.86
C ALA A 256 0.21 8.58 18.39
N PRO A 257 0.69 8.79 19.63
CA PRO A 257 1.63 7.89 20.29
C PRO A 257 0.90 6.76 21.02
N TYR A 258 1.46 5.56 20.98
CA TYR A 258 0.98 4.36 21.66
C TYR A 258 2.10 3.76 22.51
N ALA A 259 1.79 3.41 23.74
CA ALA A 259 2.77 2.91 24.71
C ALA A 259 2.39 1.54 25.29
N ALA A 260 1.18 1.09 25.06
CA ALA A 260 0.67 -0.15 25.64
C ALA A 260 0.80 -1.31 24.66
N LYS A 261 1.23 -2.47 25.15
CA LYS A 261 1.17 -3.73 24.43
C LYS A 261 -0.28 -4.02 24.01
N GLY A 262 -0.50 -4.42 22.76
CA GLY A 262 -1.83 -4.62 22.21
C GLY A 262 -2.50 -3.34 21.70
N GLN A 263 -1.74 -2.26 21.54
CA GLN A 263 -2.15 -1.05 20.85
C GLN A 263 -1.18 -0.85 19.68
N GLU A 264 -1.35 -1.62 18.62
CA GLU A 264 -0.50 -1.59 17.43
C GLU A 264 -1.18 -0.75 16.35
N PRO A 265 -0.77 0.53 16.13
CA PRO A 265 -1.27 1.32 15.02
C PRO A 265 -0.75 0.74 13.70
N ASP A 266 -1.59 0.73 12.67
CA ASP A 266 -1.23 0.22 11.35
C ASP A 266 -2.18 0.76 10.29
N LYS A 267 -1.82 0.59 9.02
CA LYS A 267 -2.64 0.93 7.86
C LYS A 267 -3.09 2.40 7.86
N GLN A 268 -2.15 3.28 8.19
CA GLN A 268 -2.37 4.71 8.19
C GLN A 268 -2.55 5.23 6.75
N TRP A 269 -3.37 6.27 6.63
CA TRP A 269 -3.60 6.98 5.38
C TRP A 269 -3.83 8.46 5.64
N ILE A 270 -3.53 9.31 4.66
CA ILE A 270 -3.62 10.75 4.78
C ILE A 270 -4.30 11.38 3.57
N THR A 271 -5.11 12.39 3.79
CA THR A 271 -5.60 13.31 2.76
C THR A 271 -5.64 14.73 3.31
N ILE A 272 -5.60 15.72 2.44
CA ILE A 272 -5.68 17.13 2.80
C ILE A 272 -6.72 17.81 1.91
N ASP A 273 -7.55 18.67 2.48
CA ASP A 273 -8.53 19.43 1.71
C ASP A 273 -7.84 20.57 0.96
N THR A 274 -7.59 20.37 -0.32
CA THR A 274 -6.96 21.37 -1.18
C THR A 274 -7.98 22.25 -1.93
N ASN A 275 -9.27 22.11 -1.65
CA ASN A 275 -10.31 22.90 -2.28
C ASN A 275 -10.38 24.29 -1.63
N ARG A 276 -9.74 25.27 -2.22
CA ARG A 276 -9.70 26.65 -1.70
C ARG A 276 -11.06 27.32 -1.64
N PHE A 277 -11.95 26.97 -2.58
CA PHE A 277 -13.31 27.47 -2.68
C PHE A 277 -14.28 26.32 -2.81
N LEU A 278 -15.50 26.52 -2.33
CA LEU A 278 -16.61 25.61 -2.57
C LEU A 278 -17.00 25.61 -4.07
N PRO A 279 -17.86 24.69 -4.54
CA PRO A 279 -18.17 24.52 -5.97
C PRO A 279 -18.73 25.76 -6.69
N ASP A 280 -19.22 26.75 -5.97
CA ASP A 280 -19.62 28.04 -6.54
C ASP A 280 -18.44 28.92 -6.99
N ALA A 281 -17.22 28.48 -6.70
CA ALA A 281 -15.94 29.15 -6.98
C ALA A 281 -15.81 30.56 -6.35
N LYS A 282 -16.62 30.88 -5.34
CA LYS A 282 -16.67 32.20 -4.67
C LYS A 282 -16.63 32.08 -3.16
N THR A 283 -17.34 31.14 -2.61
CA THR A 283 -17.40 30.91 -1.17
C THR A 283 -16.10 30.26 -0.71
N PRO A 284 -15.31 30.89 0.15
CA PRO A 284 -14.12 30.24 0.71
C PRO A 284 -14.50 28.96 1.44
N ASN A 285 -13.75 27.92 1.22
CA ASN A 285 -13.94 26.67 1.95
C ASN A 285 -13.39 26.83 3.39
N PRO A 286 -14.20 26.69 4.44
CA PRO A 286 -13.75 26.84 5.81
C PRO A 286 -12.75 25.78 6.26
N ASP A 287 -12.74 24.62 5.59
CA ASP A 287 -11.90 23.48 5.92
C ASP A 287 -10.68 23.36 4.99
N TYR A 288 -10.42 24.39 4.16
CA TYR A 288 -9.26 24.45 3.27
C TYR A 288 -7.94 24.23 4.05
N ASN A 289 -7.14 23.28 3.57
CA ASN A 289 -5.90 22.81 4.18
C ASN A 289 -6.06 22.04 5.51
N THR A 290 -7.26 21.57 5.83
CA THR A 290 -7.41 20.58 6.90
C THR A 290 -6.79 19.25 6.49
N ILE A 291 -5.90 18.76 7.33
CA ILE A 291 -5.24 17.46 7.21
C ILE A 291 -6.08 16.43 7.93
N TYR A 292 -6.32 15.29 7.30
CA TYR A 292 -7.03 14.14 7.86
C TYR A 292 -6.08 12.95 7.86
N ALA A 293 -5.55 12.60 9.03
CA ALA A 293 -4.77 11.39 9.24
C ALA A 293 -5.69 10.30 9.82
N MET A 294 -5.70 9.13 9.20
CA MET A 294 -6.51 7.99 9.60
C MET A 294 -5.65 6.75 9.76
N TRP A 295 -5.99 5.88 10.69
CA TRP A 295 -5.28 4.61 10.94
C TRP A 295 -6.17 3.63 11.68
N ALA A 296 -5.78 2.36 11.67
CA ALA A 296 -6.35 1.32 12.52
C ALA A 296 -5.45 1.07 13.74
N VAL A 297 -6.03 0.73 14.86
CA VAL A 297 -5.29 0.28 16.06
C VAL A 297 -5.66 -1.15 16.36
N PHE A 298 -4.70 -2.05 16.25
CA PHE A 298 -4.87 -3.47 16.45
C PHE A 298 -4.71 -3.83 17.93
N ASP A 299 -5.60 -4.69 18.42
CA ASP A 299 -5.52 -5.42 19.68
C ASP A 299 -5.66 -6.91 19.35
N GLY A 300 -4.54 -7.53 19.06
CA GLY A 300 -4.49 -8.87 18.50
C GLY A 300 -5.11 -8.94 17.11
N ILE A 301 -6.25 -9.65 16.96
CA ILE A 301 -6.95 -9.80 15.68
C ILE A 301 -8.07 -8.78 15.46
N ASN A 302 -8.36 -7.95 16.44
CA ASN A 302 -9.37 -6.91 16.33
C ASN A 302 -8.65 -5.58 16.08
N SER A 303 -9.24 -4.74 15.24
CA SER A 303 -8.75 -3.38 15.03
C SER A 303 -9.90 -2.38 15.04
N LYS A 304 -9.55 -1.12 15.34
CA LYS A 304 -10.50 -0.01 15.41
C LYS A 304 -9.98 1.16 14.58
N PRO A 305 -10.84 1.79 13.76
CA PRO A 305 -10.45 2.89 12.90
C PRO A 305 -10.51 4.23 13.67
N PHE A 306 -9.44 5.02 13.53
CA PHE A 306 -9.31 6.35 14.13
C PHE A 306 -9.03 7.41 13.08
N VAL A 307 -9.37 8.65 13.42
CA VAL A 307 -9.04 9.85 12.67
C VAL A 307 -8.54 10.95 13.61
N SER A 308 -7.56 11.70 13.15
CA SER A 308 -7.11 12.96 13.76
C SER A 308 -6.95 14.02 12.68
N THR A 309 -7.13 15.29 13.06
CA THR A 309 -7.06 16.42 12.14
C THR A 309 -6.11 17.49 12.64
N ALA A 310 -5.48 18.20 11.70
CA ALA A 310 -4.72 19.41 11.93
C ALA A 310 -4.95 20.38 10.77
N LEU A 311 -4.57 21.64 10.92
CA LEU A 311 -4.64 22.65 9.85
C LEU A 311 -3.22 22.96 9.36
N ALA A 312 -2.95 22.75 8.08
CA ALA A 312 -1.69 23.06 7.46
C ALA A 312 -1.49 24.58 7.29
N ASN A 313 -0.28 25.05 7.50
CA ASN A 313 0.14 26.44 7.30
C ASN A 313 1.03 26.56 6.04
N SER A 314 1.08 27.76 5.46
CA SER A 314 1.82 28.01 4.22
C SER A 314 3.33 27.82 4.32
N ASP A 315 3.87 27.75 5.52
CA ASP A 315 5.31 27.55 5.78
C ASP A 315 5.69 26.07 6.03
N GLY A 316 4.74 25.15 5.85
CA GLY A 316 4.94 23.72 6.08
C GLY A 316 4.78 23.30 7.54
N THR A 317 4.46 24.20 8.45
CA THR A 317 4.01 23.87 9.80
C THR A 317 2.52 23.57 9.82
N HIS A 318 1.98 23.09 10.94
CA HIS A 318 0.54 22.89 11.12
C HIS A 318 0.13 23.14 12.58
N THR A 319 -1.17 23.21 12.85
CA THR A 319 -1.72 23.29 14.21
C THR A 319 -1.51 21.97 14.96
N ASP A 320 -1.72 21.99 16.27
CA ASP A 320 -1.75 20.75 17.05
C ASP A 320 -2.78 19.76 16.46
N TRP A 321 -2.43 18.48 16.51
CA TRP A 321 -3.34 17.40 16.13
C TRP A 321 -4.52 17.32 17.08
N SER A 322 -5.71 17.11 16.56
CA SER A 322 -6.89 16.84 17.37
C SER A 322 -6.74 15.51 18.13
N THR A 323 -7.45 15.39 19.25
CA THR A 323 -7.54 14.09 19.92
C THR A 323 -8.12 13.05 18.96
N PRO A 324 -7.50 11.87 18.81
CA PRO A 324 -8.00 10.81 17.94
C PRO A 324 -9.46 10.46 18.22
N GLN A 325 -10.27 10.45 17.18
CA GLN A 325 -11.69 10.09 17.22
C GLN A 325 -11.89 8.70 16.62
N LEU A 326 -12.72 7.90 17.25
CA LEU A 326 -13.16 6.63 16.71
C LEU A 326 -14.20 6.86 15.60
N LEU A 327 -14.02 6.24 14.44
CA LEU A 327 -15.02 6.31 13.37
C LEU A 327 -16.27 5.48 13.69
N PRO A 328 -17.47 5.88 13.21
CA PRO A 328 -18.74 5.25 13.60
C PRO A 328 -18.95 3.84 13.01
N THR A 329 -18.20 3.45 11.99
CA THR A 329 -18.26 2.10 11.39
C THR A 329 -17.79 0.99 12.31
N VAL A 330 -17.37 1.29 13.51
CA VAL A 330 -16.85 0.29 14.46
C VAL A 330 -17.82 -0.85 14.67
N ASN A 331 -17.41 -2.03 14.25
CA ASN A 331 -18.10 -3.27 14.58
C ASN A 331 -17.26 -4.02 15.64
N ASN A 332 -17.78 -4.15 16.86
CA ASN A 332 -17.06 -4.84 17.95
C ASN A 332 -16.73 -6.32 17.68
N THR A 333 -17.20 -6.88 16.58
CA THR A 333 -16.99 -8.28 16.18
C THR A 333 -16.12 -8.43 14.93
N ALA A 334 -15.78 -7.33 14.27
CA ALA A 334 -14.93 -7.29 13.08
C ALA A 334 -13.61 -6.57 13.39
N SER A 335 -12.65 -6.77 12.53
CA SER A 335 -11.42 -6.00 12.46
C SER A 335 -11.60 -4.96 11.34
N ASP A 336 -11.55 -3.69 11.70
CA ASP A 336 -11.74 -2.57 10.79
C ASP A 336 -10.37 -1.99 10.42
N SER A 337 -10.05 -1.94 9.13
CA SER A 337 -8.71 -1.55 8.64
C SER A 337 -8.79 -0.87 7.28
N TYR A 338 -7.65 -0.46 6.73
CA TYR A 338 -7.52 0.17 5.41
C TYR A 338 -8.49 1.33 5.21
N LEU A 339 -8.26 2.39 5.98
CA LEU A 339 -9.01 3.63 5.87
C LEU A 339 -8.45 4.47 4.73
N LEU A 340 -9.28 4.81 3.75
CA LEU A 340 -8.86 5.54 2.55
C LEU A 340 -9.62 6.87 2.44
N PRO A 341 -9.20 7.93 3.15
CA PRO A 341 -9.87 9.21 3.14
C PRO A 341 -9.67 9.97 1.82
N HIS A 342 -10.74 10.60 1.35
CA HIS A 342 -10.75 11.51 0.22
C HIS A 342 -11.67 12.70 0.47
N VAL A 343 -11.34 13.86 -0.07
CA VAL A 343 -12.15 15.07 0.04
C VAL A 343 -12.84 15.35 -1.30
N ALA A 344 -14.17 15.51 -1.25
CA ALA A 344 -14.96 15.95 -2.40
C ALA A 344 -14.76 17.45 -2.66
N PRO A 345 -15.03 17.96 -3.88
CA PRO A 345 -14.89 19.38 -4.19
C PRO A 345 -15.79 20.31 -3.36
N ASP A 346 -16.83 19.78 -2.68
CA ASP A 346 -17.69 20.54 -1.76
C ASP A 346 -17.19 20.56 -0.31
N GLY A 347 -15.99 20.01 -0.06
CA GLY A 347 -15.41 19.92 1.28
C GLY A 347 -15.89 18.70 2.09
N THR A 348 -16.82 17.90 1.58
CA THR A 348 -17.22 16.66 2.25
C THR A 348 -16.08 15.66 2.23
N VAL A 349 -15.71 15.16 3.39
CA VAL A 349 -14.70 14.11 3.54
C VAL A 349 -15.38 12.76 3.58
N TYR A 350 -14.92 11.83 2.78
CA TYR A 350 -15.35 10.44 2.79
C TYR A 350 -14.16 9.53 3.09
N THR A 351 -14.43 8.38 3.70
CA THR A 351 -13.45 7.29 3.79
C THR A 351 -14.13 5.95 3.55
N SER A 352 -13.44 5.03 2.89
CA SER A 352 -13.80 3.62 2.96
C SER A 352 -13.12 2.98 4.17
N VAL A 353 -13.73 1.92 4.68
CA VAL A 353 -13.18 1.08 5.76
C VAL A 353 -13.41 -0.36 5.40
N THR A 354 -12.35 -1.16 5.36
CA THR A 354 -12.45 -2.60 5.16
C THR A 354 -12.77 -3.28 6.49
N ASN A 355 -13.85 -4.05 6.51
CA ASN A 355 -14.29 -4.79 7.68
C ASN A 355 -14.02 -6.28 7.47
N PHE A 356 -13.12 -6.85 8.25
CA PHE A 356 -12.80 -8.27 8.25
C PHE A 356 -13.66 -9.00 9.26
N PRO A 357 -14.17 -10.21 8.95
CA PRO A 357 -14.91 -11.00 9.92
C PRO A 357 -13.99 -11.35 11.09
N GLY A 358 -14.40 -11.01 12.30
CA GLY A 358 -13.67 -11.38 13.53
C GLY A 358 -13.49 -12.90 13.65
N LYS A 359 -13.06 -13.39 14.77
CA LYS A 359 -12.65 -14.74 15.25
C LYS A 359 -13.01 -16.02 14.45
N HIS A 360 -13.81 -15.98 13.38
CA HIS A 360 -14.45 -17.17 12.81
C HIS A 360 -14.17 -17.46 11.33
N GLY A 361 -13.15 -16.90 10.73
CA GLY A 361 -12.75 -17.33 9.38
C GLY A 361 -12.30 -16.19 8.47
N PHE A 362 -11.51 -16.56 7.48
CA PHE A 362 -10.94 -15.69 6.46
C PHE A 362 -11.92 -15.31 5.33
N CYS A 363 -13.17 -15.68 5.43
CA CYS A 363 -14.24 -15.25 4.55
C CYS A 363 -15.32 -14.57 5.38
N CYS A 364 -15.95 -13.55 4.96
CA CYS A 364 -15.80 -12.72 3.78
C CYS A 364 -15.70 -11.31 4.29
N PHE A 365 -14.90 -10.46 3.67
CA PHE A 365 -14.83 -9.08 4.11
C PHE A 365 -15.97 -8.23 3.50
N SER A 366 -16.18 -7.06 4.05
CA SER A 366 -17.07 -6.03 3.53
C SER A 366 -16.36 -4.68 3.51
N VAL A 367 -16.83 -3.76 2.69
CA VAL A 367 -16.35 -2.39 2.68
C VAL A 367 -17.50 -1.49 3.12
N SER A 368 -17.29 -0.71 4.16
CA SER A 368 -18.19 0.35 4.60
C SER A 368 -17.62 1.72 4.23
N THR A 369 -18.44 2.74 4.37
CA THR A 369 -18.06 4.13 4.12
C THR A 369 -18.58 5.04 5.21
N ASP A 370 -17.76 6.01 5.60
CA ASP A 370 -18.13 7.09 6.52
C ASP A 370 -17.93 8.44 5.86
N LYS A 371 -18.66 9.46 6.33
CA LYS A 371 -18.48 10.84 5.86
C LYS A 371 -18.49 11.86 6.99
N SER A 372 -17.82 12.97 6.76
CA SER A 372 -17.88 14.20 7.54
C SER A 372 -18.18 15.38 6.61
N THR A 373 -19.03 16.30 7.07
CA THR A 373 -19.38 17.55 6.37
C THR A 373 -18.99 18.79 7.16
N ASP A 374 -18.19 18.64 8.20
CA ASP A 374 -17.85 19.70 9.15
C ASP A 374 -16.33 19.72 9.48
N GLY A 375 -15.50 19.35 8.51
CA GLY A 375 -14.05 19.36 8.67
C GLY A 375 -13.54 18.27 9.61
N GLY A 376 -14.18 17.09 9.64
CA GLY A 376 -13.75 15.94 10.44
C GLY A 376 -14.16 16.01 11.91
N LYS A 377 -15.00 17.00 12.32
CA LYS A 377 -15.45 17.14 13.71
C LYS A 377 -16.48 16.10 14.09
N THR A 378 -17.37 15.76 13.16
CA THR A 378 -18.33 14.66 13.33
C THR A 378 -18.37 13.75 12.11
N TRP A 379 -18.66 12.48 12.35
CA TRP A 379 -18.69 11.45 11.31
C TRP A 379 -20.01 10.71 11.32
N THR A 380 -20.48 10.32 10.15
CA THR A 380 -21.69 9.54 9.94
C THR A 380 -21.38 8.33 9.07
N SER A 381 -21.76 7.16 9.55
CA SER A 381 -21.69 5.93 8.76
C SER A 381 -22.77 5.91 7.69
N LEU A 382 -22.39 5.47 6.49
CA LEU A 382 -23.26 5.29 5.34
C LEU A 382 -23.67 3.83 5.20
N PRO A 383 -24.71 3.50 4.40
CA PRO A 383 -25.03 2.11 4.08
C PRO A 383 -23.83 1.37 3.51
N THR A 384 -23.60 0.15 3.99
CA THR A 384 -22.46 -0.68 3.56
C THR A 384 -22.58 -1.02 2.07
N PRO A 385 -21.64 -0.54 1.23
CA PRO A 385 -21.75 -0.68 -0.23
C PRO A 385 -21.50 -2.10 -0.72
N ILE A 386 -20.57 -2.81 -0.09
CA ILE A 386 -20.13 -4.12 -0.55
C ILE A 386 -20.10 -5.07 0.64
N GLN A 387 -20.72 -6.23 0.48
CA GLN A 387 -20.81 -7.24 1.53
C GLN A 387 -20.41 -8.61 0.98
N ASN A 388 -19.86 -9.44 1.85
CA ASN A 388 -19.52 -10.83 1.57
C ASN A 388 -18.57 -11.00 0.39
N ILE A 389 -17.55 -10.15 0.31
CA ILE A 389 -16.49 -10.31 -0.67
C ILE A 389 -15.66 -11.53 -0.26
N PRO A 390 -15.58 -12.59 -1.10
CA PRO A 390 -14.66 -13.69 -0.86
C PRO A 390 -13.24 -13.12 -0.81
N GLY A 391 -12.61 -13.30 0.32
CA GLY A 391 -11.41 -12.58 0.70
C GLY A 391 -10.23 -12.72 -0.20
N PRO A 392 -9.23 -11.87 0.06
CA PRO A 392 -7.99 -11.85 -0.69
C PRO A 392 -7.26 -13.16 -0.58
N ALA A 393 -6.36 -13.32 -1.49
CA ALA A 393 -5.42 -14.40 -1.43
C ALA A 393 -4.30 -14.07 -0.43
N PHE A 394 -4.62 -14.08 0.88
CA PHE A 394 -3.54 -14.15 1.86
C PHE A 394 -2.63 -15.32 1.53
N VAL A 395 -1.37 -15.19 1.78
CA VAL A 395 -0.25 -16.12 1.59
C VAL A 395 -0.58 -17.43 0.86
N GLY A 396 -0.09 -17.59 -0.36
CA GLY A 396 -0.31 -18.80 -1.18
C GLY A 396 -1.72 -18.93 -1.76
N GLY A 397 -2.49 -17.85 -1.77
CA GLY A 397 -3.83 -17.83 -2.32
C GLY A 397 -3.89 -17.74 -3.83
N TYR A 398 -2.94 -17.06 -4.47
CA TYR A 398 -2.84 -17.03 -5.93
C TYR A 398 -2.17 -18.27 -6.47
N ALA A 399 -2.62 -18.74 -7.64
CA ALA A 399 -1.99 -19.88 -8.28
C ALA A 399 -0.51 -19.55 -8.60
N ASN A 400 0.35 -20.56 -8.45
CA ASN A 400 1.76 -20.51 -8.81
C ASN A 400 2.60 -19.45 -8.07
N THR A 401 2.15 -18.93 -6.93
CA THR A 401 2.90 -17.91 -6.18
C THR A 401 2.88 -18.13 -4.68
N THR A 402 3.83 -17.49 -4.00
CA THR A 402 3.94 -17.45 -2.54
C THR A 402 3.96 -16.04 -1.98
N PHE A 403 3.79 -15.00 -2.81
CA PHE A 403 3.69 -13.64 -2.29
C PHE A 403 2.33 -13.37 -1.66
N THR A 404 2.29 -12.36 -0.80
CA THR A 404 1.07 -11.79 -0.22
C THR A 404 0.69 -10.53 -0.97
N ASP A 405 -0.60 -10.28 -1.11
CA ASP A 405 -1.14 -8.96 -1.33
C ASP A 405 -1.98 -8.53 -0.11
N GLY A 406 -2.19 -7.24 0.07
CA GLY A 406 -2.71 -6.72 1.32
C GLY A 406 -4.01 -5.96 1.21
N ILE A 407 -4.05 -4.87 0.45
CA ILE A 407 -5.26 -4.07 0.30
C ILE A 407 -6.11 -4.58 -0.84
N ASP A 408 -7.28 -5.05 -0.50
CA ASP A 408 -8.21 -5.63 -1.46
C ASP A 408 -9.16 -4.61 -2.06
N ASN A 409 -9.26 -3.43 -1.46
CA ASN A 409 -10.11 -2.36 -1.96
C ASN A 409 -9.36 -1.03 -2.03
N THR A 410 -9.79 -0.20 -2.95
CA THR A 410 -9.36 1.18 -3.10
C THR A 410 -10.59 2.08 -3.24
N PHE A 411 -10.46 3.34 -2.85
CA PHE A 411 -11.55 4.30 -2.81
C PHE A 411 -11.13 5.61 -3.47
N ALA A 412 -12.06 6.27 -4.14
CA ALA A 412 -11.86 7.63 -4.62
C ALA A 412 -13.18 8.39 -4.71
N VAL A 413 -13.09 9.71 -4.68
CA VAL A 413 -14.22 10.64 -4.85
C VAL A 413 -14.11 11.34 -6.19
N GLY A 414 -15.24 11.44 -6.91
CA GLY A 414 -15.31 12.11 -8.20
C GLY A 414 -15.10 13.61 -8.10
N THR A 415 -14.57 14.20 -9.16
CA THR A 415 -14.31 15.64 -9.29
C THR A 415 -15.43 16.39 -10.01
N THR A 416 -16.33 15.70 -10.68
CA THR A 416 -17.46 16.24 -11.44
C THR A 416 -18.78 15.69 -10.94
N LEU A 417 -19.82 16.54 -10.92
CA LEU A 417 -21.14 16.13 -10.46
C LEU A 417 -21.82 15.14 -11.42
N VAL A 418 -22.39 14.09 -10.86
CA VAL A 418 -23.32 13.18 -11.52
C VAL A 418 -24.61 13.15 -10.69
N ASN A 419 -25.76 13.41 -11.32
CA ASN A 419 -27.05 13.49 -10.62
C ASN A 419 -27.08 14.46 -9.42
N GLY A 420 -26.24 15.50 -9.42
CA GLY A 420 -26.16 16.48 -8.34
C GLY A 420 -25.27 16.07 -7.16
N HIS A 421 -24.57 14.95 -7.23
CA HIS A 421 -23.62 14.47 -6.23
C HIS A 421 -22.25 14.25 -6.85
N TYR A 422 -21.20 14.36 -6.05
CA TYR A 422 -19.87 13.86 -6.44
C TYR A 422 -19.87 12.35 -6.30
N PRO A 423 -19.56 11.60 -7.37
CA PRO A 423 -19.55 10.15 -7.33
C PRO A 423 -18.52 9.60 -6.33
N LEU A 424 -18.87 8.49 -5.72
CA LEU A 424 -17.93 7.70 -4.92
C LEU A 424 -17.63 6.42 -5.69
N TYR A 425 -16.36 6.01 -5.70
CA TYR A 425 -15.92 4.80 -6.40
C TYR A 425 -15.19 3.87 -5.45
N ILE A 426 -15.46 2.57 -5.55
CA ILE A 426 -14.70 1.51 -4.89
C ILE A 426 -14.30 0.50 -5.94
N ALA A 427 -13.00 0.23 -6.05
CA ALA A 427 -12.51 -0.94 -6.76
C ALA A 427 -11.92 -1.93 -5.75
N TYR A 428 -12.05 -3.22 -6.04
CA TYR A 428 -11.59 -4.28 -5.14
C TYR A 428 -11.29 -5.54 -5.93
N ASN A 429 -10.47 -6.42 -5.38
CA ASN A 429 -10.29 -7.74 -5.97
C ASN A 429 -11.17 -8.76 -5.25
N GLU A 430 -11.72 -9.67 -6.05
CA GLU A 430 -12.61 -10.74 -5.61
C GLU A 430 -12.13 -12.08 -6.16
N ARG A 431 -12.02 -13.06 -5.28
CA ARG A 431 -11.70 -14.43 -5.64
C ARG A 431 -12.94 -15.31 -5.62
N LEU A 432 -13.62 -15.43 -6.76
CA LEU A 432 -14.89 -16.15 -6.84
C LEU A 432 -14.79 -17.66 -6.71
N THR A 433 -13.79 -18.31 -7.34
CA THR A 433 -13.61 -19.77 -7.27
C THR A 433 -12.17 -20.19 -7.44
N THR A 434 -11.52 -19.78 -8.51
CA THR A 434 -10.18 -20.25 -8.91
C THR A 434 -9.22 -19.11 -9.17
N PHE A 435 -9.73 -17.98 -9.69
CA PHE A 435 -8.93 -16.82 -10.06
C PHE A 435 -9.51 -15.54 -9.46
N SER A 436 -8.64 -14.59 -9.13
CA SER A 436 -9.02 -13.26 -8.68
C SER A 436 -9.34 -12.36 -9.86
N ASN A 437 -10.38 -11.53 -9.71
CA ASN A 437 -10.72 -10.47 -10.65
C ASN A 437 -10.78 -9.13 -9.92
N VAL A 438 -10.51 -8.06 -10.63
CA VAL A 438 -10.73 -6.68 -10.16
C VAL A 438 -12.12 -6.23 -10.55
N LEU A 439 -12.87 -5.71 -9.58
CA LEU A 439 -14.22 -5.19 -9.76
C LEU A 439 -14.27 -3.71 -9.38
N ILE A 440 -15.21 -2.98 -9.97
CA ILE A 440 -15.49 -1.57 -9.62
C ILE A 440 -16.99 -1.33 -9.44
N THR A 441 -17.35 -0.50 -8.48
CA THR A 441 -18.72 0.00 -8.25
C THR A 441 -18.71 1.49 -7.96
N ALA A 442 -19.85 2.16 -8.12
CA ALA A 442 -19.99 3.57 -7.85
C ALA A 442 -21.29 3.90 -7.12
N SER A 443 -21.26 4.98 -6.35
CA SER A 443 -22.44 5.65 -5.82
C SER A 443 -22.59 7.03 -6.48
N TYR A 444 -23.83 7.37 -6.89
CA TYR A 444 -24.17 8.65 -7.51
C TYR A 444 -25.17 9.46 -6.67
N ASP A 445 -25.33 9.10 -5.39
CA ASP A 445 -26.29 9.69 -4.45
C ASP A 445 -25.67 9.95 -3.06
N GLY A 446 -24.35 10.17 -3.03
CA GLY A 446 -23.63 10.48 -1.80
C GLY A 446 -23.44 9.28 -0.87
N GLY A 447 -23.36 8.07 -1.41
CA GLY A 447 -23.09 6.84 -0.67
C GLY A 447 -24.34 6.11 -0.17
N MET A 448 -25.54 6.55 -0.58
CA MET A 448 -26.79 5.94 -0.12
C MET A 448 -27.14 4.67 -0.86
N SER A 449 -26.75 4.57 -2.14
CA SER A 449 -26.87 3.36 -2.93
C SER A 449 -25.67 3.19 -3.87
N TRP A 450 -25.41 1.95 -4.29
CA TRP A 450 -24.28 1.58 -5.12
C TRP A 450 -24.71 0.78 -6.34
N THR A 451 -24.00 0.96 -7.45
CA THR A 451 -24.23 0.19 -8.68
C THR A 451 -23.85 -1.27 -8.47
N THR A 452 -24.39 -2.16 -9.30
CA THR A 452 -23.87 -3.53 -9.38
C THR A 452 -22.39 -3.46 -9.81
N PRO A 453 -21.48 -4.12 -9.10
CA PRO A 453 -20.07 -4.15 -9.49
C PRO A 453 -19.87 -4.69 -10.91
N THR A 454 -18.91 -4.11 -11.62
CA THR A 454 -18.51 -4.54 -12.96
C THR A 454 -17.05 -4.93 -12.98
N GLN A 455 -16.67 -5.91 -13.81
CA GLN A 455 -15.30 -6.37 -13.92
C GLN A 455 -14.44 -5.33 -14.66
N VAL A 456 -13.28 -5.02 -14.09
CA VAL A 456 -12.29 -4.06 -14.62
C VAL A 456 -11.37 -4.74 -15.63
N ASN A 457 -10.83 -5.89 -15.26
CA ASN A 457 -9.96 -6.66 -16.16
C ASN A 457 -10.75 -7.28 -17.30
N ASP A 458 -10.22 -7.13 -18.52
CA ASP A 458 -10.87 -7.59 -19.76
C ASP A 458 -10.17 -8.79 -20.41
N ASN A 459 -9.28 -9.47 -19.67
CA ASN A 459 -8.55 -10.64 -20.12
C ASN A 459 -9.46 -11.78 -20.59
N ALA A 460 -9.01 -12.48 -21.64
CA ALA A 460 -9.67 -13.70 -22.14
C ALA A 460 -9.22 -14.95 -21.36
N SER A 461 -7.98 -14.95 -20.87
CA SER A 461 -7.37 -16.04 -20.10
C SER A 461 -7.90 -16.08 -18.66
N ALA A 462 -7.96 -17.26 -18.08
CA ALA A 462 -8.33 -17.47 -16.68
C ALA A 462 -7.07 -17.33 -15.80
N VAL A 463 -6.82 -16.13 -15.30
CA VAL A 463 -5.64 -15.77 -14.52
C VAL A 463 -6.02 -14.84 -13.36
N ASP A 464 -5.12 -14.68 -12.40
CA ASP A 464 -5.32 -13.78 -11.27
C ASP A 464 -4.99 -12.33 -11.65
N GLU A 465 -5.91 -11.44 -11.32
CA GLU A 465 -5.78 -9.99 -11.39
C GLU A 465 -6.04 -9.43 -9.99
N PHE A 466 -5.20 -8.53 -9.49
CA PHE A 466 -5.24 -8.19 -8.08
C PHE A 466 -4.66 -6.80 -7.76
N GLN A 467 -4.84 -6.38 -6.53
CA GLN A 467 -4.32 -5.16 -5.91
C GLN A 467 -4.66 -3.90 -6.74
N PRO A 468 -5.95 -3.54 -6.87
CA PRO A 468 -6.34 -2.35 -7.60
C PRO A 468 -5.97 -1.07 -6.87
N ASN A 469 -5.78 0.02 -7.62
CA ASN A 469 -5.81 1.37 -7.08
C ASN A 469 -6.61 2.30 -8.00
N LEU A 470 -7.24 3.32 -7.40
CA LEU A 470 -8.12 4.28 -8.07
C LEU A 470 -7.52 5.68 -8.08
N ALA A 471 -7.68 6.38 -9.20
CA ALA A 471 -7.53 7.83 -9.25
C ALA A 471 -8.66 8.46 -10.06
N VAL A 472 -8.96 9.73 -9.79
CA VAL A 472 -9.95 10.51 -10.53
C VAL A 472 -9.32 11.81 -11.01
N ALA A 473 -9.34 12.00 -12.31
CA ALA A 473 -8.81 13.21 -12.94
C ALA A 473 -9.75 14.42 -12.72
N ALA A 474 -9.20 15.62 -12.89
CA ALA A 474 -9.99 16.86 -12.88
C ALA A 474 -11.10 16.87 -13.95
N SER A 475 -10.93 16.14 -15.05
CA SER A 475 -11.96 15.94 -16.09
C SER A 475 -13.15 15.07 -15.60
N GLY A 476 -13.00 14.36 -14.49
CA GLY A 476 -13.92 13.36 -14.00
C GLY A 476 -13.63 11.94 -14.52
N SER A 477 -12.66 11.75 -15.41
CA SER A 477 -12.25 10.42 -15.84
C SER A 477 -11.70 9.64 -14.65
N VAL A 478 -12.09 8.37 -14.55
CA VAL A 478 -11.66 7.46 -13.47
C VAL A 478 -10.65 6.49 -14.04
N SER A 479 -9.56 6.25 -13.34
CA SER A 479 -8.58 5.22 -13.66
C SER A 479 -8.51 4.16 -12.57
N VAL A 480 -8.35 2.90 -13.00
CA VAL A 480 -8.09 1.76 -12.12
C VAL A 480 -6.86 1.05 -12.64
N ASN A 481 -5.78 1.10 -11.89
CA ASN A 481 -4.61 0.28 -12.16
C ASN A 481 -4.66 -1.01 -11.32
N PHE A 482 -3.95 -2.05 -11.74
CA PHE A 482 -3.91 -3.33 -11.06
C PHE A 482 -2.74 -4.19 -11.57
N TYR A 483 -2.35 -5.18 -10.80
CA TYR A 483 -1.42 -6.22 -11.26
C TYR A 483 -2.14 -7.26 -12.10
N ASP A 484 -1.52 -7.63 -13.23
CA ASP A 484 -2.10 -8.41 -14.32
C ASP A 484 -1.19 -9.57 -14.71
N ARG A 485 -1.72 -10.78 -14.71
CA ARG A 485 -0.97 -12.01 -14.96
C ARG A 485 -1.36 -12.71 -16.26
N ARG A 486 -2.05 -12.01 -17.18
CA ARG A 486 -2.52 -12.60 -18.44
C ARG A 486 -1.40 -12.99 -19.40
N LEU A 487 -0.24 -12.32 -19.34
CA LEU A 487 0.89 -12.68 -20.17
C LEU A 487 1.71 -13.81 -19.51
N PRO A 488 2.11 -14.82 -20.28
CA PRO A 488 3.01 -15.85 -19.77
C PRO A 488 4.38 -15.26 -19.44
N CYS A 489 5.12 -15.91 -18.56
CA CYS A 489 6.53 -15.61 -18.37
C CYS A 489 7.29 -15.70 -19.71
N PRO A 490 8.34 -14.90 -19.92
CA PRO A 490 9.18 -14.99 -21.12
C PRO A 490 9.73 -16.38 -21.37
N SER A 491 9.86 -16.74 -22.66
CA SER A 491 10.31 -18.06 -23.06
C SER A 491 11.83 -18.23 -22.88
N PHE A 492 12.26 -19.46 -22.65
CA PHE A 492 13.68 -19.84 -22.56
C PHE A 492 14.50 -19.29 -23.74
N GLU A 493 15.76 -18.95 -23.48
CA GLU A 493 16.70 -18.36 -24.44
C GLU A 493 16.33 -17.00 -25.05
N THR A 494 15.30 -16.33 -24.53
CA THR A 494 15.02 -14.95 -24.94
C THR A 494 15.78 -13.94 -24.09
N LYS A 495 16.12 -12.77 -24.70
CA LYS A 495 16.69 -11.65 -23.96
C LYS A 495 15.75 -11.17 -22.85
N GLU A 496 14.45 -11.24 -23.09
CA GLU A 496 13.40 -10.88 -22.11
C GLU A 496 13.47 -11.80 -20.88
N ALA A 497 13.61 -13.12 -21.09
CA ALA A 497 13.75 -14.08 -19.99
C ALA A 497 15.05 -13.88 -19.19
N LEU A 498 16.14 -13.56 -19.88
CA LEU A 498 17.41 -13.23 -19.24
C LEU A 498 17.28 -11.99 -18.37
N ASN A 499 16.69 -10.93 -18.91
CA ASN A 499 16.51 -9.66 -18.20
C ASN A 499 15.45 -9.73 -17.10
N ALA A 500 14.46 -10.62 -17.22
CA ALA A 500 13.52 -10.93 -16.15
C ALA A 500 14.15 -11.78 -15.02
N GLY A 501 15.37 -12.30 -15.24
CA GLY A 501 16.10 -13.10 -14.24
C GLY A 501 15.51 -14.48 -13.99
N LEU A 502 14.67 -15.01 -14.88
CA LEU A 502 13.90 -16.26 -14.65
C LEU A 502 14.80 -17.46 -14.33
N ALA A 503 16.01 -17.50 -14.86
CA ALA A 503 16.99 -18.55 -14.55
C ALA A 503 17.38 -18.62 -13.06
N LEU A 504 17.18 -17.55 -12.32
CA LEU A 504 17.53 -17.44 -10.90
C LEU A 504 16.40 -17.94 -9.99
N ASP A 505 15.18 -18.02 -10.49
CA ASP A 505 14.02 -18.51 -9.73
C ASP A 505 13.90 -20.03 -9.79
N VAL A 506 14.86 -20.71 -9.17
CA VAL A 506 14.91 -22.19 -9.12
C VAL A 506 14.42 -22.77 -7.79
N SER A 507 14.19 -21.91 -6.81
CA SER A 507 13.75 -22.33 -5.47
C SER A 507 12.23 -22.24 -5.27
N ASN A 508 11.50 -21.85 -6.31
CA ASN A 508 10.06 -21.73 -6.25
C ASN A 508 9.40 -23.07 -5.94
N PRO A 509 8.56 -23.18 -4.91
CA PRO A 509 7.91 -24.44 -4.54
C PRO A 509 6.98 -25.01 -5.62
N ASN A 510 6.46 -24.14 -6.51
CA ASN A 510 5.59 -24.56 -7.61
C ASN A 510 6.34 -25.03 -8.85
N PHE A 511 7.63 -24.67 -8.93
CA PHE A 511 8.55 -25.06 -10.01
C PHE A 511 9.90 -25.50 -9.42
N PRO A 512 9.93 -26.54 -8.58
CA PRO A 512 11.13 -26.93 -7.85
C PRO A 512 12.26 -27.33 -8.81
N GLY A 513 13.39 -26.59 -8.73
CA GLY A 513 14.57 -26.83 -9.54
C GLY A 513 14.42 -26.48 -11.03
N THR A 514 13.34 -25.80 -11.42
CA THR A 514 13.09 -25.43 -12.83
C THR A 514 12.68 -23.96 -12.90
N PRO A 515 13.34 -23.13 -13.71
CA PRO A 515 12.90 -21.77 -13.95
C PRO A 515 11.51 -21.71 -14.59
N PRO A 516 10.69 -20.67 -14.29
CA PRO A 516 9.29 -20.59 -14.72
C PRO A 516 9.13 -20.11 -16.19
N TYR A 517 10.00 -20.53 -17.10
CA TYR A 517 9.90 -20.14 -18.50
C TYR A 517 8.57 -20.53 -19.14
N GLY A 518 7.87 -19.57 -19.73
CA GLY A 518 6.58 -19.78 -20.38
C GLY A 518 5.44 -20.12 -19.42
N ALA A 519 5.65 -20.04 -18.12
CA ALA A 519 4.61 -20.31 -17.13
C ALA A 519 3.47 -19.29 -17.27
N THR A 520 2.23 -19.79 -17.26
CA THR A 520 1.01 -18.99 -17.30
C THR A 520 0.54 -18.69 -15.89
N ASN A 521 -0.14 -17.56 -15.71
CA ASN A 521 -0.63 -17.10 -14.39
C ASN A 521 0.48 -17.10 -13.33
N TYR A 522 1.63 -16.50 -13.66
CA TYR A 522 2.83 -16.49 -12.83
C TYR A 522 3.51 -15.11 -12.82
N CYS A 523 4.13 -14.71 -13.93
CA CYS A 523 4.76 -13.42 -14.08
C CYS A 523 3.73 -12.30 -14.12
N VAL A 524 4.15 -11.10 -13.75
CA VAL A 524 3.27 -9.96 -13.50
C VAL A 524 3.54 -8.82 -14.49
N ASN A 525 2.49 -8.12 -14.83
CA ASN A 525 2.49 -6.82 -15.48
C ASN A 525 1.65 -5.85 -14.64
N THR A 526 1.78 -4.56 -14.89
CA THR A 526 0.87 -3.54 -14.37
C THR A 526 -0.04 -3.08 -15.49
N SER A 527 -1.35 -3.01 -15.22
CA SER A 527 -2.39 -2.63 -16.16
C SER A 527 -3.19 -1.44 -15.65
N ILE A 528 -3.87 -0.74 -16.56
CA ILE A 528 -4.81 0.33 -16.24
C ILE A 528 -6.06 0.24 -17.12
N GLN A 529 -7.22 0.58 -16.55
CA GLN A 529 -8.49 0.79 -17.24
C GLN A 529 -9.00 2.20 -16.95
N PHE A 530 -9.48 2.89 -17.98
CA PHE A 530 -10.12 4.20 -17.87
C PHE A 530 -11.64 4.11 -18.01
N TYR A 531 -12.33 5.02 -17.32
CA TYR A 531 -13.78 5.14 -17.33
C TYR A 531 -14.24 6.60 -17.38
N THR A 532 -15.46 6.79 -17.90
CA THR A 532 -16.19 8.04 -17.70
C THR A 532 -16.62 8.18 -16.23
N PRO A 533 -17.09 9.36 -15.77
CA PRO A 533 -17.62 9.53 -14.41
C PRO A 533 -18.77 8.58 -14.05
N THR A 534 -19.47 8.02 -15.04
CA THR A 534 -20.57 7.07 -14.85
C THR A 534 -20.18 5.63 -15.11
N LEU A 535 -18.88 5.32 -15.02
CA LEU A 535 -18.29 4.01 -15.24
C LEU A 535 -18.54 3.41 -16.67
N GLY A 536 -18.76 4.27 -17.66
CA GLY A 536 -18.64 3.84 -19.06
C GLY A 536 -17.17 3.59 -19.40
N THR A 537 -16.82 2.41 -19.91
CA THR A 537 -15.43 2.05 -20.27
C THR A 537 -14.88 2.93 -21.38
N LEU A 538 -13.66 3.40 -21.24
CA LEU A 538 -12.90 4.13 -22.24
C LEU A 538 -11.79 3.23 -22.78
N GLY A 539 -12.11 2.49 -23.85
CA GLY A 539 -11.19 1.53 -24.46
C GLY A 539 -11.05 0.23 -23.68
N HIS A 540 -9.95 -0.44 -23.91
CA HIS A 540 -9.54 -1.69 -23.27
C HIS A 540 -8.48 -1.46 -22.20
N ASN A 541 -8.15 -2.51 -21.44
CA ASN A 541 -7.01 -2.47 -20.53
C ASN A 541 -5.73 -2.13 -21.31
N ILE A 542 -4.93 -1.24 -20.74
CA ILE A 542 -3.64 -0.81 -21.29
C ILE A 542 -2.54 -1.39 -20.42
N ARG A 543 -1.56 -2.03 -21.05
CA ARG A 543 -0.36 -2.49 -20.39
C ARG A 543 0.53 -1.31 -20.03
N LEU A 544 0.82 -1.10 -18.75
CA LEU A 544 1.74 -0.08 -18.26
C LEU A 544 3.19 -0.58 -18.16
N SER A 545 3.39 -1.83 -17.76
CA SER A 545 4.73 -2.43 -17.69
C SER A 545 5.34 -2.59 -19.08
N GLN A 546 6.55 -2.08 -19.29
CA GLN A 546 7.30 -2.36 -20.54
C GLN A 546 7.68 -3.84 -20.63
N HIS A 547 7.95 -4.45 -19.50
CA HIS A 547 8.45 -5.80 -19.37
C HIS A 547 7.60 -6.62 -18.40
N THR A 548 7.50 -7.90 -18.67
CA THR A 548 6.92 -8.86 -17.75
C THR A 548 7.98 -9.25 -16.73
N TRP A 549 7.67 -9.26 -15.46
CA TRP A 549 8.63 -9.53 -14.39
C TRP A 549 8.19 -10.68 -13.49
N ASP A 550 9.14 -11.26 -12.77
CA ASP A 550 8.95 -12.37 -11.87
C ASP A 550 8.69 -11.86 -10.43
N PRO A 551 7.50 -12.05 -9.86
CA PRO A 551 7.17 -11.56 -8.53
C PRO A 551 7.77 -12.38 -7.39
N GLN A 552 8.34 -13.54 -7.68
CA GLN A 552 9.00 -14.41 -6.71
C GLN A 552 10.48 -14.14 -6.58
N LEU A 553 11.08 -13.59 -7.65
CA LEU A 553 12.51 -13.37 -7.70
C LEU A 553 12.90 -12.25 -6.74
N ASN A 554 13.80 -12.58 -5.81
CA ASN A 554 14.32 -11.64 -4.82
C ASN A 554 13.23 -10.92 -3.99
N SER A 555 12.02 -11.46 -3.98
CA SER A 555 10.96 -10.91 -3.16
C SER A 555 11.40 -10.90 -1.69
N PRO A 556 11.29 -9.76 -0.99
CA PRO A 556 11.67 -9.71 0.41
C PRO A 556 10.81 -10.67 1.20
N TYR A 557 11.45 -11.34 2.15
CA TYR A 557 10.79 -12.29 3.00
C TYR A 557 9.96 -11.55 4.05
N ARG A 558 8.66 -11.77 4.08
CA ARG A 558 7.81 -11.30 5.16
C ARG A 558 7.39 -12.48 6.02
N PHE A 559 7.63 -12.37 7.31
CA PHE A 559 7.08 -13.32 8.27
C PHE A 559 5.55 -13.18 8.32
N CYS A 560 4.85 -14.27 8.12
CA CYS A 560 3.43 -14.34 8.40
C CYS A 560 3.18 -15.34 9.54
N VAL A 561 2.46 -14.93 10.56
CA VAL A 561 1.93 -15.82 11.62
C VAL A 561 1.07 -16.96 11.06
N CYS A 562 0.76 -16.93 9.78
CA CYS A 562 -0.07 -17.93 9.10
C CYS A 562 0.71 -19.13 8.54
N ASN A 563 1.94 -19.38 8.96
CA ASN A 563 2.78 -20.55 8.66
C ASN A 563 3.39 -20.64 7.25
N ALA A 564 3.45 -19.59 6.48
CA ALA A 564 4.14 -19.59 5.20
C ALA A 564 5.12 -18.44 5.10
N ALA A 565 6.34 -18.77 4.75
CA ALA A 565 7.28 -17.80 4.20
C ALA A 565 6.69 -17.28 2.89
N ALA A 566 6.40 -16.01 2.83
CA ALA A 566 5.84 -15.40 1.65
C ALA A 566 6.75 -14.30 1.14
N GLY A 567 6.88 -14.21 -0.17
CA GLY A 567 7.39 -13.03 -0.82
C GLY A 567 6.47 -11.84 -0.55
N PHE A 568 7.01 -10.64 -0.63
CA PHE A 568 6.27 -9.41 -0.39
C PHE A 568 6.49 -8.44 -1.54
N ILE A 569 5.42 -8.05 -2.22
CA ILE A 569 5.47 -7.08 -3.32
C ILE A 569 4.83 -5.74 -2.95
N GLY A 570 4.40 -5.60 -1.70
CA GLY A 570 3.68 -4.46 -1.15
C GLY A 570 2.20 -4.74 -0.93
N ASP A 571 1.63 -4.10 0.08
CA ASP A 571 0.19 -4.16 0.37
C ASP A 571 -0.61 -3.21 -0.54
N TYR A 572 0.06 -2.27 -1.20
CA TYR A 572 -0.51 -1.29 -2.13
C TYR A 572 0.55 -0.77 -3.10
N PHE A 573 0.09 -0.08 -4.14
CA PHE A 573 0.90 0.75 -5.02
C PHE A 573 0.11 1.98 -5.46
N GLY A 574 0.80 3.08 -5.82
CA GLY A 574 0.19 4.38 -6.00
C GLY A 574 -0.43 4.57 -7.38
N ASN A 575 -1.53 5.34 -7.39
CA ASN A 575 -2.16 5.87 -8.59
C ASN A 575 -2.59 7.32 -8.33
N THR A 576 -2.23 8.23 -9.22
CA THR A 576 -2.60 9.64 -9.12
C THR A 576 -2.71 10.28 -10.50
N THR A 577 -3.39 11.41 -10.58
CA THR A 577 -3.55 12.16 -11.83
C THR A 577 -3.06 13.59 -11.71
N GLY A 578 -2.40 14.08 -12.75
CA GLY A 578 -1.99 15.48 -12.86
C GLY A 578 -2.31 16.02 -14.26
N GLY A 579 -3.19 17.01 -14.35
CA GLY A 579 -3.67 17.51 -15.62
C GLY A 579 -4.35 16.42 -16.46
N SER A 580 -3.76 16.05 -17.60
CA SER A 580 -4.23 14.99 -18.50
C SER A 580 -3.38 13.72 -18.45
N ILE A 581 -2.55 13.58 -17.41
CA ILE A 581 -1.65 12.43 -17.25
C ILE A 581 -2.05 11.65 -16.00
N ASP A 582 -2.05 10.34 -16.12
CA ASP A 582 -2.12 9.39 -15.02
C ASP A 582 -0.71 8.89 -14.69
N TYR A 583 -0.39 8.82 -13.43
CA TYR A 583 0.87 8.35 -12.89
C TYR A 583 0.63 7.13 -12.01
N THR A 584 1.20 6.01 -12.41
CA THR A 584 1.15 4.75 -11.67
C THR A 584 2.54 4.38 -11.19
N THR A 585 2.70 4.12 -9.90
CA THR A 585 3.93 3.59 -9.34
C THR A 585 3.75 2.14 -8.93
N SER A 586 4.69 1.28 -9.27
CA SER A 586 4.66 -0.16 -8.96
C SER A 586 6.07 -0.69 -8.76
N VAL A 587 6.22 -1.98 -8.49
CA VAL A 587 7.52 -2.62 -8.40
C VAL A 587 7.81 -3.50 -9.61
N SER A 588 9.09 -3.73 -9.89
CA SER A 588 9.56 -4.65 -10.91
C SER A 588 10.93 -5.21 -10.56
N THR A 589 11.16 -6.48 -10.87
CA THR A 589 12.48 -7.13 -10.74
C THR A 589 13.26 -7.17 -12.07
N PHE A 590 12.69 -6.59 -13.12
CA PHE A 590 13.29 -6.60 -14.45
C PHE A 590 14.61 -5.81 -14.50
N ASN A 591 15.61 -6.35 -15.16
CA ASN A 591 16.88 -5.65 -15.41
C ASN A 591 16.81 -4.90 -16.75
N ASP A 592 16.53 -3.62 -16.70
CA ASP A 592 16.58 -2.70 -17.85
C ASP A 592 18.00 -2.19 -18.17
N GLY A 593 18.99 -2.67 -17.42
CA GLY A 593 20.40 -2.22 -17.41
C GLY A 593 20.77 -1.50 -16.11
N SER A 594 19.83 -1.10 -15.30
CA SER A 594 20.05 -0.44 -14.00
C SER A 594 19.87 -1.39 -12.81
N ASN A 595 19.29 -2.58 -13.01
CA ASN A 595 18.95 -3.55 -11.96
C ASN A 595 19.61 -4.94 -12.19
N PRO A 596 20.95 -5.05 -12.24
CA PRO A 596 21.61 -6.31 -12.55
C PRO A 596 21.43 -7.41 -11.49
N ASN A 597 20.99 -7.04 -10.29
CA ASN A 597 20.73 -7.97 -9.18
C ASN A 597 19.27 -8.40 -9.10
N HIS A 598 18.40 -7.92 -9.99
CA HIS A 598 16.98 -8.24 -10.03
C HIS A 598 16.23 -7.99 -8.69
N PHE A 599 16.60 -6.93 -7.98
CA PHE A 599 15.83 -6.51 -6.81
C PHE A 599 14.45 -5.97 -7.24
N GLN A 600 13.48 -6.03 -6.34
CA GLN A 600 12.25 -5.26 -6.52
C GLN A 600 12.62 -3.77 -6.49
N GLN A 601 12.46 -3.10 -7.61
CA GLN A 601 12.77 -1.68 -7.77
C GLN A 601 11.50 -0.91 -8.07
N GLN A 602 11.47 0.34 -7.66
CA GLN A 602 10.36 1.23 -7.91
C GLN A 602 10.33 1.70 -9.36
N VAL A 603 9.21 1.51 -10.02
CA VAL A 603 8.96 1.99 -11.39
C VAL A 603 7.76 2.92 -11.40
N VAL A 604 7.84 3.98 -12.21
CA VAL A 604 6.72 4.88 -12.49
C VAL A 604 6.36 4.78 -13.97
N ALA A 605 5.09 4.54 -14.24
CA ALA A 605 4.49 4.60 -15.56
C ALA A 605 3.65 5.88 -15.70
N THR A 606 3.70 6.51 -16.88
CA THR A 606 2.87 7.66 -17.22
C THR A 606 2.02 7.34 -18.42
N VAL A 607 0.74 7.71 -18.40
CA VAL A 607 -0.18 7.49 -19.51
C VAL A 607 -1.13 8.67 -19.66
N SER A 608 -1.43 9.07 -20.90
CA SER A 608 -2.42 10.12 -21.17
C SER A 608 -3.82 9.61 -20.84
N ILE A 609 -4.58 10.42 -20.12
CA ILE A 609 -5.99 10.17 -19.81
C ILE A 609 -6.81 10.40 -21.09
N PRO A 610 -7.68 9.45 -21.50
CA PRO A 610 -8.51 9.59 -22.69
C PRO A 610 -9.51 10.74 -22.64
#